data_7c02ff4a3a814349024ef7149a58b11c
#
_entry.id   7c02ff4a3a814349024ef7149a58b11c
#
_cell.length_a   1.000
_cell.length_b   1.000
_cell.length_c   1.000
_cell.angle_alpha   90.00
_cell.angle_beta   90.00
_cell.angle_gamma   90.00
#
_symmetry.space_group_name_H-M   'P 1'
#
loop_
_entity.id
_entity.type
_entity.pdbx_description
1 polymer ?
#
loop_
_entity_poly.entity_id
_entity_poly.type
_entity_poly.pdbx_seq_one_letter_code
_entity_poly.pdbx_strand_id
1 'polypeptide(L)'
;IVTDSGVPKEYAEAVAAQCKEPYIVTLPEGEKTKCFDSFKFLLSKMVEYGFTRSDCVAAVVGGVIGDLAGFAAASFMRGIDFYNIPTTVLSQVDSSIGGKVAIDFEGYKNIVGAFYPPKAVIIDSNTLKTLPERQIANGLAESVKMSLTSDKDLFELFEKGDIKDNIDTIIERSLKIKRAVVEQDEKEGGLRKILNFGHTLAHAIESENEMQNLYHGECVALGMIPMCSQEVRNRLIPVLEKLNLPISTAVTADTIINAMRHDKKISGDKITVILVNTVGTYEMKEMPFDTFAEKTRGSLG
;
A
#
# COMPACT_ATOMS: atom_id res chain seq x y z
N ILE A 1 -15.69 7.60 14.50
CA ILE A 1 -14.95 7.96 13.28
C ILE A 1 -13.49 8.13 13.66
N VAL A 2 -12.60 7.35 13.06
CA VAL A 2 -11.15 7.47 13.24
C VAL A 2 -10.55 8.25 12.09
N THR A 3 -9.78 9.30 12.40
CA THR A 3 -9.06 10.12 11.42
C THR A 3 -7.67 10.47 11.96
N ASP A 4 -6.85 11.16 11.17
CA ASP A 4 -5.56 11.66 11.62
C ASP A 4 -5.37 13.16 11.34
N SER A 5 -4.31 13.73 11.92
CA SER A 5 -4.03 15.17 11.84
C SER A 5 -3.66 15.67 10.44
N GLY A 6 -3.33 14.78 9.50
CA GLY A 6 -3.03 15.11 8.10
C GLY A 6 -4.28 15.14 7.21
N VAL A 7 -5.41 14.61 7.69
CA VAL A 7 -6.69 14.62 6.97
C VAL A 7 -7.49 15.86 7.31
N PRO A 8 -8.01 16.62 6.33
CA PRO A 8 -8.92 17.73 6.60
C PRO A 8 -10.11 17.29 7.46
N LYS A 9 -10.35 18.02 8.56
CA LYS A 9 -11.37 17.67 9.55
C LYS A 9 -12.78 17.59 9.00
N GLU A 10 -13.06 18.37 7.95
CA GLU A 10 -14.35 18.40 7.27
C GLU A 10 -14.74 17.04 6.68
N TYR A 11 -13.80 16.17 6.34
CA TYR A 11 -14.11 14.83 5.84
C TYR A 11 -14.67 13.93 6.95
N ALA A 12 -14.04 13.95 8.13
CA ALA A 12 -14.55 13.22 9.30
C ALA A 12 -15.88 13.81 9.80
N GLU A 13 -16.02 15.13 9.80
CA GLU A 13 -17.24 15.84 10.16
C GLU A 13 -18.41 15.51 9.21
N ALA A 14 -18.14 15.40 7.91
CA ALA A 14 -19.16 15.00 6.92
C ALA A 14 -19.68 13.58 7.14
N VAL A 15 -18.81 12.64 7.54
CA VAL A 15 -19.20 11.28 7.91
C VAL A 15 -19.98 11.31 9.23
N ALA A 16 -19.51 12.06 10.22
CA ALA A 16 -20.17 12.21 11.52
C ALA A 16 -21.60 12.72 11.40
N ALA A 17 -21.84 13.66 10.48
CA ALA A 17 -23.18 14.24 10.23
C ALA A 17 -24.20 13.18 9.72
N GLN A 18 -23.76 12.02 9.24
CA GLN A 18 -24.61 10.91 8.80
C GLN A 18 -24.86 9.87 9.90
N CYS A 19 -24.19 10.00 11.05
CA CYS A 19 -24.29 9.07 12.16
C CYS A 19 -25.27 9.56 13.23
N LYS A 20 -25.90 8.64 13.96
CA LYS A 20 -26.84 9.00 15.05
C LYS A 20 -26.11 9.56 16.26
N GLU A 21 -25.04 8.90 16.70
CA GLU A 21 -24.21 9.28 17.85
C GLU A 21 -22.72 9.15 17.47
N PRO A 22 -22.18 10.14 16.72
CA PRO A 22 -20.81 10.09 16.26
C PRO A 22 -19.82 10.51 17.34
N TYR A 23 -18.70 9.78 17.42
CA TYR A 23 -17.51 10.17 18.16
C TYR A 23 -16.34 10.25 17.19
N ILE A 24 -15.65 11.37 17.11
CA ILE A 24 -14.47 11.54 16.25
C ILE A 24 -13.23 11.40 17.11
N VAL A 25 -12.33 10.49 16.69
CA VAL A 25 -11.02 10.30 17.30
C VAL A 25 -9.96 10.64 16.29
N THR A 26 -9.21 11.72 16.54
CA THR A 26 -8.09 12.16 15.69
C THR A 26 -6.78 11.67 16.29
N LEU A 27 -6.02 10.93 15.50
CA LEU A 27 -4.68 10.45 15.84
C LEU A 27 -3.59 11.33 15.18
N PRO A 28 -2.34 11.32 15.65
CA PRO A 28 -1.24 11.89 14.91
C PRO A 28 -1.06 11.20 13.55
N GLU A 29 -0.69 11.94 12.51
CA GLU A 29 -0.33 11.38 11.22
C GLU A 29 0.99 10.60 11.25
N GLY A 30 1.19 9.68 10.31
CA GLY A 30 2.45 8.98 10.05
C GLY A 30 2.56 7.59 10.66
N GLU A 31 3.54 6.84 10.16
CA GLU A 31 3.73 5.41 10.46
C GLU A 31 3.93 5.12 11.97
N LYS A 32 4.59 6.03 12.69
CA LYS A 32 4.84 5.88 14.14
C LYS A 32 3.56 5.73 14.96
N THR A 33 2.43 6.20 14.44
CA THR A 33 1.12 6.05 15.08
C THR A 33 0.55 4.64 14.94
N LYS A 34 1.05 3.84 14.00
CA LYS A 34 0.60 2.46 13.76
C LYS A 34 1.22 1.49 14.77
N CYS A 35 0.97 1.69 16.05
CA CYS A 35 1.61 1.00 17.16
C CYS A 35 0.61 0.49 18.20
N PHE A 36 1.11 -0.29 19.16
CA PHE A 36 0.29 -0.90 20.20
C PHE A 36 -0.37 0.13 21.13
N ASP A 37 0.30 1.25 21.41
CA ASP A 37 -0.25 2.29 22.28
C ASP A 37 -1.46 2.98 21.64
N SER A 38 -1.39 3.28 20.36
CA SER A 38 -2.51 3.84 19.60
C SER A 38 -3.66 2.83 19.45
N PHE A 39 -3.35 1.56 19.25
CA PHE A 39 -4.35 0.49 19.25
C PHE A 39 -5.07 0.40 20.59
N LYS A 40 -4.32 0.36 21.69
CA LYS A 40 -4.88 0.38 23.06
C LYS A 40 -5.73 1.62 23.29
N PHE A 41 -5.26 2.79 22.84
CA PHE A 41 -6.00 4.05 22.94
C PHE A 41 -7.35 3.98 22.24
N LEU A 42 -7.42 3.47 21.01
CA LEU A 42 -8.69 3.30 20.29
C LEU A 42 -9.65 2.36 21.03
N LEU A 43 -9.16 1.23 21.52
CA LEU A 43 -9.99 0.30 22.32
C LEU A 43 -10.51 0.96 23.59
N SER A 44 -9.66 1.75 24.26
CA SER A 44 -10.07 2.47 25.48
C SER A 44 -11.17 3.50 25.19
N LYS A 45 -11.08 4.20 24.04
CA LYS A 45 -12.13 5.14 23.61
C LYS A 45 -13.45 4.45 23.29
N MET A 46 -13.42 3.28 22.67
CA MET A 46 -14.64 2.49 22.42
C MET A 46 -15.31 2.07 23.75
N VAL A 47 -14.51 1.68 24.75
CA VAL A 47 -15.03 1.37 26.09
C VAL A 47 -15.61 2.61 26.78
N GLU A 48 -14.87 3.74 26.75
CA GLU A 48 -15.30 5.02 27.32
C GLU A 48 -16.63 5.50 26.74
N TYR A 49 -16.82 5.34 25.43
CA TYR A 49 -18.05 5.71 24.72
C TYR A 49 -19.17 4.66 24.82
N GLY A 50 -18.97 3.58 25.57
CA GLY A 50 -19.98 2.56 25.80
C GLY A 50 -20.32 1.72 24.56
N PHE A 51 -19.38 1.52 23.66
CA PHE A 51 -19.60 0.75 22.43
C PHE A 51 -20.10 -0.67 22.70
N THR A 52 -20.98 -1.12 21.86
CA THR A 52 -21.57 -2.47 21.82
C THR A 52 -21.23 -3.16 20.51
N ARG A 53 -21.72 -4.41 20.33
CA ARG A 53 -21.52 -5.14 19.06
C ARG A 53 -22.32 -4.58 17.89
N SER A 54 -23.29 -3.72 18.12
CA SER A 54 -24.09 -3.07 17.08
C SER A 54 -23.50 -1.73 16.61
N ASP A 55 -22.44 -1.29 17.23
CA ASP A 55 -21.73 -0.09 16.82
C ASP A 55 -20.65 -0.41 15.77
N CYS A 56 -20.10 0.60 15.16
CA CYS A 56 -19.12 0.42 14.08
C CYS A 56 -17.97 1.42 14.16
N VAL A 57 -16.88 1.10 13.47
CA VAL A 57 -15.77 2.02 13.23
C VAL A 57 -15.79 2.45 11.79
N ALA A 58 -15.70 3.77 11.54
CA ALA A 58 -15.47 4.35 10.22
C ALA A 58 -14.09 5.00 10.20
N ALA A 59 -13.18 4.55 9.32
CA ALA A 59 -11.87 5.14 9.15
C ALA A 59 -11.89 6.13 7.97
N VAL A 60 -11.65 7.41 8.25
CA VAL A 60 -11.57 8.49 7.24
C VAL A 60 -10.12 8.93 7.15
N VAL A 61 -9.29 8.18 6.41
CA VAL A 61 -7.82 8.22 6.57
C VAL A 61 -7.08 7.67 5.35
N GLY A 62 -5.75 7.81 5.37
CA GLY A 62 -4.84 7.02 4.55
C GLY A 62 -4.66 5.57 5.06
N GLY A 63 -3.78 4.81 4.42
CA GLY A 63 -3.58 3.37 4.71
C GLY A 63 -3.10 3.06 6.12
N VAL A 64 -2.21 3.88 6.67
CA VAL A 64 -1.59 3.66 7.99
C VAL A 64 -2.64 3.57 9.11
N ILE A 65 -3.45 4.60 9.23
CA ILE A 65 -4.49 4.66 10.28
C ILE A 65 -5.70 3.80 9.91
N GLY A 66 -5.93 3.54 8.60
CA GLY A 66 -6.94 2.58 8.13
C GLY A 66 -6.67 1.17 8.65
N ASP A 67 -5.43 0.70 8.58
CA ASP A 67 -5.01 -0.60 9.12
C ASP A 67 -5.18 -0.68 10.64
N LEU A 68 -4.75 0.36 11.35
CA LEU A 68 -4.89 0.45 12.81
C LEU A 68 -6.36 0.44 13.24
N ALA A 69 -7.21 1.25 12.59
CA ALA A 69 -8.64 1.34 12.89
C ALA A 69 -9.37 0.03 12.59
N GLY A 70 -9.05 -0.60 11.45
CA GLY A 70 -9.57 -1.90 11.07
C GLY A 70 -9.17 -3.01 12.06
N PHE A 71 -7.91 -3.00 12.54
CA PHE A 71 -7.46 -3.96 13.53
C PHE A 71 -8.11 -3.73 14.91
N ALA A 72 -8.34 -2.47 15.29
CA ALA A 72 -9.11 -2.16 16.48
C ALA A 72 -10.56 -2.69 16.39
N ALA A 73 -11.22 -2.47 15.25
CA ALA A 73 -12.56 -3.01 14.99
C ALA A 73 -12.59 -4.54 15.00
N ALA A 74 -11.60 -5.20 14.39
CA ALA A 74 -11.46 -6.65 14.38
C ALA A 74 -11.31 -7.26 15.78
N SER A 75 -10.67 -6.51 16.70
CA SER A 75 -10.34 -6.99 18.04
C SER A 75 -11.40 -6.68 19.08
N PHE A 76 -12.08 -5.52 18.94
CA PHE A 76 -13.09 -5.09 19.92
C PHE A 76 -14.29 -6.05 19.90
N MET A 77 -14.66 -6.57 21.08
CA MET A 77 -15.74 -7.57 21.27
C MET A 77 -15.69 -8.78 20.31
N ARG A 78 -14.50 -9.15 19.80
CA ARG A 78 -14.22 -10.20 18.79
C ARG A 78 -14.71 -9.82 17.39
N GLY A 79 -14.83 -8.53 17.10
CA GLY A 79 -15.20 -7.94 15.82
C GLY A 79 -16.48 -7.13 15.89
N ILE A 80 -16.40 -5.88 15.44
CA ILE A 80 -17.53 -4.99 15.17
C ILE A 80 -17.43 -4.49 13.73
N ASP A 81 -18.52 -3.99 13.18
CA ASP A 81 -18.54 -3.52 11.80
C ASP A 81 -17.51 -2.41 11.56
N PHE A 82 -16.83 -2.51 10.41
CA PHE A 82 -15.80 -1.59 9.98
C PHE A 82 -16.11 -1.04 8.59
N TYR A 83 -15.95 0.26 8.41
CA TYR A 83 -16.09 0.98 7.14
C TYR A 83 -14.82 1.75 6.86
N ASN A 84 -14.36 1.74 5.60
CA ASN A 84 -13.15 2.44 5.21
C ASN A 84 -13.46 3.52 4.17
N ILE A 85 -13.07 4.75 4.46
CA ILE A 85 -13.20 5.93 3.60
C ILE A 85 -11.79 6.44 3.30
N PRO A 86 -11.09 5.88 2.30
CA PRO A 86 -9.70 6.19 2.01
C PRO A 86 -9.54 7.61 1.44
N THR A 87 -8.58 8.36 1.97
CA THR A 87 -8.30 9.76 1.60
C THR A 87 -6.99 9.96 0.87
N THR A 88 -6.23 8.90 0.60
CA THR A 88 -4.99 8.92 -0.19
C THR A 88 -5.11 8.05 -1.42
N VAL A 89 -4.36 8.35 -2.50
CA VAL A 89 -4.35 7.50 -3.71
C VAL A 89 -3.95 6.07 -3.35
N LEU A 90 -2.87 5.90 -2.56
CA LEU A 90 -2.40 4.58 -2.12
C LEU A 90 -3.50 3.76 -1.45
N SER A 91 -4.29 4.40 -0.59
CA SER A 91 -5.39 3.74 0.09
C SER A 91 -6.56 3.46 -0.84
N GLN A 92 -6.89 4.38 -1.76
CA GLN A 92 -7.98 4.20 -2.73
C GLN A 92 -7.72 3.08 -3.73
N VAL A 93 -6.47 2.93 -4.21
CA VAL A 93 -6.15 1.92 -5.22
C VAL A 93 -5.69 0.59 -4.64
N ASP A 94 -5.19 0.58 -3.39
CA ASP A 94 -4.54 -0.60 -2.81
C ASP A 94 -4.96 -0.91 -1.37
N SER A 95 -4.47 -0.21 -0.35
CA SER A 95 -4.50 -0.70 1.04
C SER A 95 -5.90 -0.86 1.64
N SER A 96 -6.93 -0.14 1.18
CA SER A 96 -8.30 -0.28 1.68
C SER A 96 -8.99 -1.59 1.25
N ILE A 97 -8.45 -2.30 0.27
CA ILE A 97 -9.03 -3.52 -0.30
C ILE A 97 -8.19 -4.74 0.08
N GLY A 98 -8.86 -5.84 0.43
CA GLY A 98 -8.22 -7.12 0.71
C GLY A 98 -8.10 -7.46 2.19
N GLY A 99 -8.68 -6.63 3.07
CA GLY A 99 -8.94 -6.95 4.47
C GLY A 99 -7.69 -7.15 5.35
N LYS A 100 -6.51 -6.77 4.89
CA LYS A 100 -5.31 -6.78 5.75
C LYS A 100 -5.37 -5.58 6.67
N VAL A 101 -5.40 -5.82 7.98
CA VAL A 101 -5.37 -4.78 9.01
C VAL A 101 -4.33 -5.16 10.06
N ALA A 102 -3.47 -4.22 10.45
CA ALA A 102 -2.33 -4.53 11.31
C ALA A 102 -1.77 -3.31 12.02
N ILE A 103 -0.87 -3.58 12.97
CA ILE A 103 0.02 -2.62 13.62
C ILE A 103 1.47 -3.10 13.53
N ASP A 104 2.38 -2.16 13.71
CA ASP A 104 3.81 -2.43 13.85
C ASP A 104 4.13 -2.81 15.30
N PHE A 105 5.08 -3.72 15.48
CA PHE A 105 5.48 -4.20 16.79
C PHE A 105 6.95 -4.58 16.83
N GLU A 106 7.69 -4.12 17.85
CA GLU A 106 9.10 -4.43 18.08
C GLU A 106 10.00 -4.20 16.84
N GLY A 107 9.75 -3.10 16.10
CA GLY A 107 10.50 -2.75 14.89
C GLY A 107 10.08 -3.50 13.62
N TYR A 108 9.13 -4.41 13.70
CA TYR A 108 8.60 -5.13 12.55
C TYR A 108 7.29 -4.50 12.08
N LYS A 109 7.22 -4.12 10.80
CA LYS A 109 6.01 -3.58 10.18
C LYS A 109 4.94 -4.67 10.00
N ASN A 110 3.69 -4.31 10.28
CA ASN A 110 2.49 -5.12 9.99
C ASN A 110 2.52 -6.55 10.58
N ILE A 111 3.26 -6.79 11.66
CA ILE A 111 3.46 -8.14 12.19
C ILE A 111 2.31 -8.63 13.09
N VAL A 112 1.57 -7.69 13.68
CA VAL A 112 0.43 -8.00 14.53
C VAL A 112 -0.85 -7.49 13.87
N GLY A 113 -1.75 -8.40 13.48
CA GLY A 113 -2.94 -8.00 12.73
C GLY A 113 -3.90 -9.15 12.45
N ALA A 114 -4.84 -8.89 11.58
CA ALA A 114 -5.88 -9.82 11.16
C ALA A 114 -6.24 -9.65 9.68
N PHE A 115 -6.89 -10.67 9.12
CA PHE A 115 -7.67 -10.51 7.90
C PHE A 115 -9.10 -10.13 8.30
N TYR A 116 -9.42 -8.85 8.19
CA TYR A 116 -10.72 -8.30 8.58
C TYR A 116 -11.23 -7.34 7.50
N PRO A 117 -12.01 -7.83 6.53
CA PRO A 117 -12.52 -6.99 5.46
C PRO A 117 -13.55 -5.98 6.00
N PRO A 118 -13.51 -4.73 5.53
CA PRO A 118 -14.54 -3.76 5.84
C PRO A 118 -15.90 -4.18 5.24
N LYS A 119 -17.01 -3.75 5.86
CA LYS A 119 -18.36 -3.92 5.33
C LYS A 119 -18.54 -3.17 4.01
N ALA A 120 -17.93 -2.00 3.90
CA ALA A 120 -17.84 -1.24 2.67
C ALA A 120 -16.58 -0.37 2.64
N VAL A 121 -16.10 -0.12 1.43
CA VAL A 121 -15.07 0.90 1.16
C VAL A 121 -15.73 1.98 0.31
N ILE A 122 -15.72 3.22 0.81
CA ILE A 122 -16.33 4.37 0.15
C ILE A 122 -15.19 5.21 -0.43
N ILE A 123 -15.06 5.17 -1.75
CA ILE A 123 -13.97 5.85 -2.48
C ILE A 123 -14.54 7.10 -3.14
N ASP A 124 -13.99 8.26 -2.77
CA ASP A 124 -14.30 9.56 -3.37
C ASP A 124 -12.98 10.24 -3.76
N SER A 125 -12.73 10.35 -5.06
CA SER A 125 -11.53 11.01 -5.59
C SER A 125 -11.46 12.50 -5.25
N ASN A 126 -12.59 13.14 -4.87
CA ASN A 126 -12.57 14.53 -4.42
C ASN A 126 -11.69 14.72 -3.16
N THR A 127 -11.53 13.70 -2.34
CA THR A 127 -10.65 13.75 -1.15
C THR A 127 -9.17 13.94 -1.55
N LEU A 128 -8.81 13.60 -2.79
CA LEU A 128 -7.44 13.75 -3.30
C LEU A 128 -7.07 15.20 -3.64
N LYS A 129 -8.05 16.10 -3.74
CA LYS A 129 -7.80 17.53 -4.06
C LYS A 129 -6.96 18.24 -3.01
N THR A 130 -6.96 17.76 -1.79
CA THR A 130 -6.18 18.31 -0.67
C THR A 130 -4.88 17.53 -0.42
N LEU A 131 -4.65 16.45 -1.17
CA LEU A 131 -3.48 15.59 -0.99
C LEU A 131 -2.24 16.20 -1.65
N PRO A 132 -1.08 16.27 -0.98
CA PRO A 132 0.17 16.72 -1.58
C PRO A 132 0.56 15.91 -2.82
N GLU A 133 1.13 16.56 -3.84
CA GLU A 133 1.49 15.90 -5.10
C GLU A 133 2.43 14.69 -4.91
N ARG A 134 3.38 14.76 -3.97
CA ARG A 134 4.26 13.63 -3.65
C ARG A 134 3.48 12.42 -3.10
N GLN A 135 2.42 12.65 -2.33
CA GLN A 135 1.54 11.58 -1.84
C GLN A 135 0.66 11.01 -2.97
N ILE A 136 0.26 11.83 -3.93
CA ILE A 136 -0.42 11.36 -5.14
C ILE A 136 0.51 10.43 -5.92
N ALA A 137 1.74 10.88 -6.21
CA ALA A 137 2.76 10.09 -6.90
C ALA A 137 3.04 8.77 -6.18
N ASN A 138 3.21 8.83 -4.85
CA ASN A 138 3.41 7.66 -3.99
C ASN A 138 2.32 6.60 -4.19
N GLY A 139 1.05 7.01 -4.21
CA GLY A 139 -0.06 6.08 -4.44
C GLY A 139 -0.14 5.57 -5.87
N LEU A 140 0.16 6.41 -6.86
CA LEU A 140 0.15 6.03 -8.28
C LEU A 140 1.20 4.98 -8.63
N ALA A 141 2.29 4.86 -7.87
CA ALA A 141 3.28 3.80 -8.05
C ALA A 141 2.63 2.40 -7.98
N GLU A 142 1.64 2.21 -7.08
CA GLU A 142 0.89 0.97 -6.97
C GLU A 142 0.00 0.71 -8.20
N SER A 143 -0.61 1.75 -8.76
CA SER A 143 -1.38 1.62 -10.00
C SER A 143 -0.48 1.29 -11.20
N VAL A 144 0.70 1.91 -11.30
CA VAL A 144 1.71 1.56 -12.30
C VAL A 144 2.14 0.10 -12.14
N LYS A 145 2.40 -0.36 -10.91
CA LYS A 145 2.71 -1.75 -10.60
C LYS A 145 1.63 -2.71 -11.12
N MET A 146 0.37 -2.44 -10.81
CA MET A 146 -0.77 -3.26 -11.24
C MET A 146 -0.93 -3.24 -12.76
N SER A 147 -0.72 -2.10 -13.40
CA SER A 147 -0.80 -1.97 -14.86
C SER A 147 0.25 -2.80 -15.59
N LEU A 148 1.49 -2.79 -15.09
CA LEU A 148 2.60 -3.57 -15.64
C LEU A 148 2.34 -5.08 -15.61
N THR A 149 1.73 -5.57 -14.54
CA THR A 149 1.47 -7.01 -14.37
C THR A 149 0.18 -7.48 -15.02
N SER A 150 -0.83 -6.59 -15.20
CA SER A 150 -2.19 -7.08 -15.44
C SER A 150 -3.02 -6.26 -16.43
N ASP A 151 -2.60 -5.03 -16.81
CA ASP A 151 -3.44 -4.15 -17.62
C ASP A 151 -2.60 -3.22 -18.52
N LYS A 152 -2.38 -3.67 -19.74
CA LYS A 152 -1.61 -2.91 -20.76
C LYS A 152 -2.24 -1.55 -21.07
N ASP A 153 -3.56 -1.46 -21.15
CA ASP A 153 -4.22 -0.21 -21.54
C ASP A 153 -4.13 0.82 -20.41
N LEU A 154 -4.17 0.37 -19.15
CA LEU A 154 -3.91 1.23 -18.00
C LEU A 154 -2.47 1.76 -18.04
N PHE A 155 -1.50 0.92 -18.40
CA PHE A 155 -0.12 1.38 -18.54
C PHE A 155 0.03 2.39 -19.68
N GLU A 156 -0.62 2.18 -20.82
CA GLU A 156 -0.64 3.13 -21.94
C GLU A 156 -1.29 4.47 -21.53
N LEU A 157 -2.24 4.47 -20.63
CA LEU A 157 -2.81 5.69 -20.07
C LEU A 157 -1.77 6.47 -19.26
N PHE A 158 -0.92 5.79 -18.47
CA PHE A 158 0.21 6.45 -17.79
C PHE A 158 1.23 7.03 -18.77
N GLU A 159 1.49 6.36 -19.87
CA GLU A 159 2.43 6.86 -20.90
C GLU A 159 1.90 8.13 -21.58
N LYS A 160 0.64 8.14 -22.00
CA LYS A 160 0.07 9.10 -22.96
C LYS A 160 -0.94 10.06 -22.36
N GLY A 161 -1.61 9.68 -21.28
CA GLY A 161 -2.72 10.42 -20.71
C GLY A 161 -2.30 11.54 -19.75
N ASP A 162 -3.21 12.46 -19.48
CA ASP A 162 -3.14 13.33 -18.33
C ASP A 162 -3.64 12.58 -17.09
N ILE A 163 -2.82 12.56 -16.03
CA ILE A 163 -3.14 11.78 -14.82
C ILE A 163 -4.30 12.40 -14.06
N LYS A 164 -4.37 13.75 -13.98
CA LYS A 164 -5.42 14.44 -13.22
C LYS A 164 -6.78 14.22 -13.85
N ASP A 165 -6.85 14.29 -15.18
CA ASP A 165 -8.09 14.09 -15.92
C ASP A 165 -8.57 12.62 -15.91
N ASN A 166 -7.67 11.69 -15.64
CA ASN A 166 -7.95 10.25 -15.67
C ASN A 166 -7.91 9.56 -14.29
N ILE A 167 -7.84 10.32 -13.20
CA ILE A 167 -7.64 9.74 -11.85
C ILE A 167 -8.73 8.74 -11.48
N ASP A 168 -9.98 9.00 -11.78
CA ASP A 168 -11.10 8.09 -11.51
C ASP A 168 -10.97 6.78 -12.30
N THR A 169 -10.56 6.87 -13.56
CA THR A 169 -10.31 5.69 -14.41
C THR A 169 -9.15 4.87 -13.87
N ILE A 170 -8.07 5.52 -13.41
CA ILE A 170 -6.91 4.85 -12.82
C ILE A 170 -7.33 4.11 -11.54
N ILE A 171 -8.08 4.76 -10.66
CA ILE A 171 -8.58 4.16 -9.42
C ILE A 171 -9.48 2.96 -9.74
N GLU A 172 -10.46 3.14 -10.61
CA GLU A 172 -11.40 2.08 -10.97
C GLU A 172 -10.70 0.85 -11.57
N ARG A 173 -9.76 1.05 -12.49
CA ARG A 173 -9.01 -0.06 -13.13
C ARG A 173 -8.09 -0.76 -12.14
N SER A 174 -7.41 -0.02 -11.28
CA SER A 174 -6.58 -0.59 -10.21
C SER A 174 -7.39 -1.46 -9.26
N LEU A 175 -8.56 -0.97 -8.84
CA LEU A 175 -9.49 -1.72 -7.99
C LEU A 175 -10.00 -2.99 -8.66
N LYS A 176 -10.33 -2.96 -9.95
CA LYS A 176 -10.75 -4.14 -10.71
C LYS A 176 -9.66 -5.22 -10.74
N ILE A 177 -8.40 -4.81 -10.96
CA ILE A 177 -7.25 -5.72 -10.93
C ILE A 177 -7.11 -6.32 -9.53
N LYS A 178 -7.04 -5.47 -8.51
CA LYS A 178 -6.84 -5.94 -7.13
C LYS A 178 -7.97 -6.85 -6.66
N ARG A 179 -9.22 -6.47 -6.93
CA ARG A 179 -10.40 -7.29 -6.61
C ARG A 179 -10.30 -8.67 -7.24
N ALA A 180 -10.02 -8.75 -8.55
CA ALA A 180 -9.90 -10.03 -9.26
C ALA A 180 -8.83 -10.95 -8.66
N VAL A 181 -7.73 -10.38 -8.16
CA VAL A 181 -6.66 -11.14 -7.49
C VAL A 181 -7.08 -11.58 -6.08
N VAL A 182 -7.66 -10.68 -5.29
CA VAL A 182 -8.06 -10.95 -3.89
C VAL A 182 -9.20 -11.97 -3.83
N GLU A 183 -10.20 -11.89 -4.73
CA GLU A 183 -11.31 -12.87 -4.79
C GLU A 183 -10.83 -14.29 -5.09
N GLN A 184 -9.70 -14.45 -5.78
CA GLN A 184 -9.10 -15.76 -6.09
C GLN A 184 -8.14 -16.26 -5.00
N ASP A 185 -7.54 -15.35 -4.24
CA ASP A 185 -6.53 -15.69 -3.23
C ASP A 185 -6.57 -14.69 -2.06
N GLU A 186 -7.56 -14.84 -1.19
CA GLU A 186 -7.78 -13.94 -0.05
C GLU A 186 -6.57 -13.89 0.91
N LYS A 187 -5.93 -15.04 1.17
CA LYS A 187 -4.88 -15.19 2.18
C LYS A 187 -3.44 -15.14 1.64
N GLU A 188 -3.27 -14.78 0.35
CA GLU A 188 -1.94 -14.65 -0.27
C GLU A 188 -1.13 -15.97 -0.31
N GLY A 189 -1.82 -17.08 -0.53
CA GLY A 189 -1.18 -18.38 -0.68
C GLY A 189 -0.47 -18.59 -2.03
N GLY A 190 -0.90 -17.91 -3.09
CA GLY A 190 -0.45 -18.14 -4.46
C GLY A 190 -0.55 -16.91 -5.35
N LEU A 191 -1.68 -16.75 -6.04
CA LEU A 191 -1.89 -15.70 -7.06
C LEU A 191 -1.67 -14.28 -6.51
N ARG A 192 -2.14 -14.00 -5.30
CA ARG A 192 -2.02 -12.66 -4.70
C ARG A 192 -0.57 -12.16 -4.56
N LYS A 193 0.40 -13.06 -4.65
CA LYS A 193 1.82 -12.69 -4.68
C LYS A 193 2.19 -11.79 -5.85
N ILE A 194 1.40 -11.76 -6.95
CA ILE A 194 1.64 -10.84 -8.07
C ILE A 194 1.58 -9.38 -7.64
N LEU A 195 0.80 -9.06 -6.61
CA LEU A 195 0.73 -7.71 -6.03
C LEU A 195 2.04 -7.30 -5.34
N ASN A 196 2.95 -8.25 -5.09
CA ASN A 196 4.29 -7.99 -4.55
C ASN A 196 5.33 -7.74 -5.64
N PHE A 197 4.94 -7.51 -6.91
CA PHE A 197 5.87 -7.08 -7.95
C PHE A 197 6.64 -5.82 -7.50
N GLY A 198 7.96 -5.85 -7.55
CA GLY A 198 8.84 -4.79 -7.04
C GLY A 198 9.03 -4.75 -5.52
N HIS A 199 8.12 -5.34 -4.73
CA HIS A 199 8.12 -5.23 -3.26
C HIS A 199 9.29 -5.93 -2.58
N THR A 200 9.84 -6.97 -3.19
CA THR A 200 11.00 -7.69 -2.64
C THR A 200 12.19 -6.74 -2.42
N LEU A 201 12.47 -5.87 -3.39
CA LEU A 201 13.50 -4.83 -3.27
C LEU A 201 12.98 -3.61 -2.51
N ALA A 202 11.72 -3.21 -2.72
CA ALA A 202 11.13 -2.05 -2.08
C ALA A 202 11.23 -2.12 -0.55
N HIS A 203 10.90 -3.25 0.06
CA HIS A 203 10.99 -3.44 1.52
C HIS A 203 12.44 -3.32 2.04
N ALA A 204 13.40 -3.84 1.29
CA ALA A 204 14.81 -3.70 1.66
C ALA A 204 15.30 -2.26 1.53
N ILE A 205 14.90 -1.55 0.45
CA ILE A 205 15.17 -0.12 0.30
C ILE A 205 14.51 0.67 1.44
N GLU A 206 13.27 0.34 1.78
CA GLU A 206 12.51 1.00 2.83
C GLU A 206 13.14 0.80 4.22
N SER A 207 13.68 -0.39 4.52
CA SER A 207 14.39 -0.65 5.78
C SER A 207 15.71 0.10 5.92
N GLU A 208 16.40 0.37 4.81
CA GLU A 208 17.69 1.07 4.77
C GLU A 208 17.53 2.59 4.50
N ASN A 209 16.30 3.09 4.51
CA ASN A 209 15.93 4.41 4.00
C ASN A 209 15.99 5.54 5.06
N GLU A 210 16.52 5.31 6.26
CA GLU A 210 16.52 6.31 7.34
C GLU A 210 17.05 7.69 6.92
N MET A 211 17.97 7.75 5.95
CA MET A 211 18.60 8.99 5.48
C MET A 211 17.92 9.64 4.26
N GLN A 212 17.09 8.94 3.49
CA GLN A 212 16.50 9.45 2.25
C GLN A 212 15.03 9.85 2.38
N ASN A 213 14.35 9.37 3.42
CA ASN A 213 12.93 9.65 3.69
C ASN A 213 12.01 9.39 2.48
N LEU A 214 12.23 8.26 1.79
CA LEU A 214 11.40 7.81 0.68
C LEU A 214 10.08 7.24 1.20
N TYR A 215 9.01 7.51 0.49
CA TYR A 215 7.72 6.87 0.74
C TYR A 215 7.67 5.46 0.15
N HIS A 216 6.71 4.66 0.62
CA HIS A 216 6.52 3.27 0.19
C HIS A 216 6.47 3.12 -1.34
N GLY A 217 5.61 3.87 -2.03
CA GLY A 217 5.49 3.80 -3.49
C GLY A 217 6.75 4.28 -4.24
N GLU A 218 7.53 5.17 -3.64
CA GLU A 218 8.84 5.56 -4.19
C GLU A 218 9.82 4.37 -4.13
N CYS A 219 9.81 3.61 -3.03
CA CYS A 219 10.59 2.37 -2.92
C CYS A 219 10.07 1.30 -3.89
N VAL A 220 8.75 1.18 -4.09
CA VAL A 220 8.15 0.24 -5.06
C VAL A 220 8.55 0.61 -6.49
N ALA A 221 8.56 1.90 -6.85
CA ALA A 221 9.03 2.36 -8.15
C ALA A 221 10.46 1.89 -8.44
N LEU A 222 11.38 2.10 -7.49
CA LEU A 222 12.75 1.62 -7.57
C LEU A 222 12.83 0.08 -7.68
N GLY A 223 12.02 -0.62 -6.91
CA GLY A 223 12.01 -2.08 -6.88
C GLY A 223 11.46 -2.73 -8.15
N MET A 224 10.61 -2.04 -8.92
CA MET A 224 10.08 -2.53 -10.21
C MET A 224 11.14 -2.54 -11.31
N ILE A 225 12.05 -1.56 -11.34
CA ILE A 225 13.03 -1.36 -12.43
C ILE A 225 13.86 -2.62 -12.70
N PRO A 226 14.52 -3.26 -11.72
CA PRO A 226 15.31 -4.46 -11.96
C PRO A 226 14.48 -5.68 -12.37
N MET A 227 13.20 -5.68 -12.06
CA MET A 227 12.30 -6.82 -12.30
C MET A 227 11.64 -6.78 -13.69
N CYS A 228 11.90 -5.73 -14.46
CA CYS A 228 11.43 -5.57 -15.84
C CYS A 228 12.48 -6.03 -16.87
N SER A 229 12.04 -6.45 -18.07
CA SER A 229 12.92 -6.57 -19.24
C SER A 229 13.43 -5.20 -19.68
N GLN A 230 14.48 -5.15 -20.51
CA GLN A 230 15.00 -3.87 -21.00
C GLN A 230 13.96 -3.10 -21.82
N GLU A 231 13.14 -3.78 -22.59
CA GLU A 231 12.06 -3.17 -23.37
C GLU A 231 11.03 -2.50 -22.44
N VAL A 232 10.61 -3.20 -21.39
CA VAL A 232 9.65 -2.66 -20.41
C VAL A 232 10.27 -1.51 -19.60
N ARG A 233 11.55 -1.58 -19.24
CA ARG A 233 12.26 -0.48 -18.54
C ARG A 233 12.28 0.80 -19.37
N ASN A 234 12.55 0.69 -20.67
CA ASN A 234 12.58 1.83 -21.59
C ASN A 234 11.22 2.56 -21.64
N ARG A 235 10.14 1.86 -21.33
CA ARG A 235 8.78 2.42 -21.22
C ARG A 235 8.46 2.89 -19.80
N LEU A 236 8.88 2.13 -18.79
CA LEU A 236 8.60 2.42 -17.39
C LEU A 236 9.30 3.68 -16.87
N ILE A 237 10.59 3.85 -17.16
CA ILE A 237 11.39 4.99 -16.67
C ILE A 237 10.73 6.34 -17.01
N PRO A 238 10.34 6.63 -18.26
CA PRO A 238 9.65 7.87 -18.58
C PRO A 238 8.32 8.07 -17.83
N VAL A 239 7.59 6.99 -17.52
CA VAL A 239 6.37 7.04 -16.72
C VAL A 239 6.69 7.44 -15.27
N LEU A 240 7.72 6.83 -14.66
CA LEU A 240 8.15 7.18 -13.31
C LEU A 240 8.62 8.63 -13.22
N GLU A 241 9.42 9.10 -14.16
CA GLU A 241 9.87 10.49 -14.24
C GLU A 241 8.69 11.47 -14.39
N LYS A 242 7.73 11.16 -15.26
CA LYS A 242 6.50 11.94 -15.44
C LYS A 242 5.69 12.06 -14.15
N LEU A 243 5.71 11.04 -13.31
CA LEU A 243 5.03 11.00 -12.02
C LEU A 243 5.88 11.57 -10.87
N ASN A 244 7.08 12.11 -11.15
CA ASN A 244 8.05 12.53 -10.13
C ASN A 244 8.41 11.42 -9.13
N LEU A 245 8.41 10.17 -9.58
CA LEU A 245 8.89 9.02 -8.81
C LEU A 245 10.39 8.81 -9.06
N PRO A 246 11.15 8.35 -8.06
CA PRO A 246 12.58 8.14 -8.22
C PRO A 246 12.88 6.97 -9.18
N ILE A 247 13.93 7.13 -9.98
CA ILE A 247 14.46 6.10 -10.89
C ILE A 247 15.84 5.60 -10.45
N SER A 248 16.41 6.21 -9.41
CA SER A 248 17.68 5.82 -8.78
C SER A 248 17.64 6.10 -7.29
N THR A 249 18.52 5.45 -6.54
CA THR A 249 18.64 5.61 -5.09
C THR A 249 20.10 5.71 -4.67
N ALA A 250 20.40 6.41 -3.58
CA ALA A 250 21.74 6.43 -2.99
C ALA A 250 22.03 5.16 -2.16
N VAL A 251 21.04 4.34 -1.86
CA VAL A 251 21.27 3.02 -1.22
C VAL A 251 21.92 2.10 -2.23
N THR A 252 23.09 1.59 -1.91
CA THR A 252 23.83 0.72 -2.84
C THR A 252 23.13 -0.62 -3.02
N ALA A 253 23.28 -1.22 -4.19
CA ALA A 253 22.73 -2.56 -4.45
C ALA A 253 23.21 -3.60 -3.41
N ASP A 254 24.47 -3.51 -2.97
CA ASP A 254 25.00 -4.43 -1.95
C ASP A 254 24.35 -4.22 -0.57
N THR A 255 24.06 -2.99 -0.17
CA THR A 255 23.32 -2.70 1.06
C THR A 255 21.91 -3.34 1.00
N ILE A 256 21.19 -3.14 -0.11
CA ILE A 256 19.86 -3.72 -0.33
C ILE A 256 19.91 -5.24 -0.28
N ILE A 257 20.87 -5.87 -0.97
CA ILE A 257 21.04 -7.32 -1.01
C ILE A 257 21.37 -7.87 0.38
N ASN A 258 22.20 -7.18 1.15
CA ASN A 258 22.53 -7.59 2.52
C ASN A 258 21.32 -7.48 3.46
N ALA A 259 20.53 -6.40 3.37
CA ALA A 259 19.29 -6.26 4.13
C ALA A 259 18.31 -7.41 3.83
N MET A 260 18.18 -7.79 2.56
CA MET A 260 17.34 -8.91 2.16
C MET A 260 17.78 -10.26 2.73
N ARG A 261 19.11 -10.52 2.87
CA ARG A 261 19.62 -11.78 3.44
C ARG A 261 19.22 -11.97 4.91
N HIS A 262 18.96 -10.89 5.63
CA HIS A 262 18.52 -10.91 7.02
C HIS A 262 16.99 -11.02 7.16
N ASP A 263 16.22 -10.87 6.06
CA ASP A 263 14.76 -11.05 6.08
C ASP A 263 14.41 -12.55 6.10
N LYS A 264 13.59 -12.96 7.08
CA LYS A 264 13.11 -14.35 7.27
C LYS A 264 12.30 -14.92 6.09
N LYS A 265 12.02 -14.11 5.07
CA LYS A 265 11.31 -14.54 3.84
C LYS A 265 12.15 -15.35 2.88
N ILE A 266 13.47 -15.38 3.06
CA ILE A 266 14.35 -16.24 2.27
C ILE A 266 14.37 -17.62 2.90
N SER A 267 13.58 -18.53 2.34
CA SER A 267 13.59 -19.95 2.74
C SER A 267 14.66 -20.67 1.94
N GLY A 268 15.86 -20.80 2.51
CA GLY A 268 17.00 -21.43 1.84
C GLY A 268 17.69 -20.49 0.82
N ASP A 269 18.40 -21.05 -0.17
CA ASP A 269 19.15 -20.29 -1.17
C ASP A 269 18.30 -19.76 -2.35
N LYS A 270 16.97 -19.80 -2.25
CA LYS A 270 16.07 -19.42 -3.34
C LYS A 270 15.09 -18.33 -2.95
N ILE A 271 14.72 -17.52 -3.93
CA ILE A 271 13.74 -16.43 -3.81
C ILE A 271 12.69 -16.53 -4.93
N THR A 272 11.43 -16.32 -4.60
CA THR A 272 10.38 -16.16 -5.60
C THR A 272 10.29 -14.70 -6.01
N VAL A 273 10.44 -14.43 -7.29
CA VAL A 273 10.35 -13.10 -7.89
C VAL A 273 9.24 -13.04 -8.93
N ILE A 274 8.72 -11.85 -9.12
CA ILE A 274 7.78 -11.55 -10.19
C ILE A 274 8.54 -10.74 -11.22
N LEU A 275 8.51 -11.19 -12.47
CA LEU A 275 9.18 -10.56 -13.60
C LEU A 275 8.14 -10.06 -14.58
N VAL A 276 8.37 -8.89 -15.17
CA VAL A 276 7.56 -8.34 -16.25
C VAL A 276 8.43 -8.23 -17.51
N ASN A 277 8.22 -9.16 -18.42
CA ASN A 277 8.90 -9.19 -19.71
C ASN A 277 8.10 -8.49 -20.80
N THR A 278 6.79 -8.40 -20.65
CA THR A 278 5.85 -7.69 -21.53
C THR A 278 4.81 -7.00 -20.68
N VAL A 279 4.50 -5.74 -20.96
CA VAL A 279 3.49 -4.96 -20.23
C VAL A 279 2.13 -5.64 -20.26
N GLY A 280 1.47 -5.71 -19.12
CA GLY A 280 0.18 -6.37 -18.92
C GLY A 280 0.28 -7.87 -18.64
N THR A 281 1.51 -8.42 -18.53
CA THR A 281 1.75 -9.82 -18.21
C THR A 281 2.89 -9.98 -17.20
N TYR A 282 2.90 -11.10 -16.49
CA TYR A 282 3.94 -11.40 -15.51
C TYR A 282 4.40 -12.85 -15.60
N GLU A 283 5.59 -13.11 -15.09
CA GLU A 283 6.15 -14.43 -14.83
C GLU A 283 6.51 -14.53 -13.35
N MET A 284 5.95 -15.51 -12.65
CA MET A 284 6.36 -15.83 -11.28
C MET A 284 7.45 -16.90 -11.35
N LYS A 285 8.64 -16.58 -10.86
CA LYS A 285 9.81 -17.44 -11.01
C LYS A 285 10.56 -17.60 -9.68
N GLU A 286 10.89 -18.84 -9.37
CA GLU A 286 11.83 -19.16 -8.32
C GLU A 286 13.24 -19.16 -8.88
N MET A 287 14.17 -18.44 -8.25
CA MET A 287 15.58 -18.40 -8.69
C MET A 287 16.53 -18.42 -7.49
N PRO A 288 17.80 -18.84 -7.69
CA PRO A 288 18.85 -18.72 -6.69
C PRO A 288 19.02 -17.26 -6.24
N PHE A 289 19.22 -17.02 -4.96
CA PHE A 289 19.40 -15.67 -4.42
C PHE A 289 20.58 -14.93 -5.08
N ASP A 290 21.69 -15.63 -5.35
CA ASP A 290 22.85 -15.03 -5.98
C ASP A 290 22.54 -14.53 -7.41
N THR A 291 21.75 -15.29 -8.19
CA THR A 291 21.28 -14.85 -9.53
C THR A 291 20.40 -13.59 -9.43
N PHE A 292 19.54 -13.52 -8.42
CA PHE A 292 18.75 -12.34 -8.13
C PHE A 292 19.62 -11.14 -7.75
N ALA A 293 20.64 -11.35 -6.91
CA ALA A 293 21.59 -10.33 -6.48
C ALA A 293 22.38 -9.73 -7.66
N GLU A 294 22.88 -10.57 -8.57
CA GLU A 294 23.55 -10.13 -9.79
C GLU A 294 22.65 -9.27 -10.68
N LYS A 295 21.40 -9.71 -10.88
CA LYS A 295 20.40 -8.95 -11.65
C LYS A 295 20.14 -7.57 -11.03
N THR A 296 20.05 -7.50 -9.71
CA THR A 296 19.81 -6.26 -8.98
C THR A 296 21.00 -5.30 -9.11
N ARG A 297 22.24 -5.78 -8.96
CA ARG A 297 23.46 -4.97 -9.17
C ARG A 297 23.54 -4.37 -10.56
N GLY A 298 23.20 -5.14 -11.58
CA GLY A 298 23.23 -4.68 -12.98
C GLY A 298 22.15 -3.67 -13.36
N SER A 299 21.23 -3.34 -12.44
CA SER A 299 20.06 -2.52 -12.77
C SER A 299 19.81 -1.33 -11.83
N LEU A 300 20.43 -1.29 -10.66
CA LEU A 300 20.34 -0.20 -9.68
C LEU A 300 21.66 0.62 -9.59
N GLY A 301 22.65 0.28 -10.40
CA GLY A 301 23.94 0.97 -10.49
C GLY A 301 23.93 2.17 -11.42
#